data_98e485521986990d5d68cdb0d4d6a65a
#
_entry.id   98e485521986990d5d68cdb0d4d6a65a
#
_cell.length_a   1.000
_cell.length_b   1.000
_cell.length_c   1.000
_cell.angle_alpha   90.00
_cell.angle_beta   90.00
_cell.angle_gamma   90.00
#
_symmetry.space_group_name_H-M   'P 1'
#
loop_
_entity.id
_entity.type
_entity.pdbx_description
1 polymer ?
#
loop_
_entity_poly.entity_id
_entity_poly.type
_entity_poly.pdbx_seq_one_letter_code
_entity_poly.pdbx_strand_id
1 'polypeptide(L)'
;MKLKMLVAMLGLSASVGALAVPIAVENPAAPSVIGSSGSEPSLQSIADSVFPGAINVATQQSAAAVFGSASPDFATTIPTLVAEFTANSANQSFGIWFGTDTSSIATYNILLGGAVAHSNVGLNITAGQLTIGTGGAACPGLPYNCGTFNDARINPNAFGFFFRPTGSGTTYYTSDQLNAVYNPGDARSDRVVAFQDGTTTNWLFAYEDGTDFDYNDMAVKVESINAVPEPETYALMLAGLGVMGFIARRRRSR
;
A
#
# COMPACT_ATOMS: atom_id res chain seq x y z
N MET A 1 46.71 33.23 47.16
CA MET A 1 46.22 33.33 45.81
C MET A 1 45.41 32.03 45.47
N LYS A 2 44.08 32.06 45.48
CA LYS A 2 43.24 30.89 45.22
C LYS A 2 42.73 31.00 43.79
N LEU A 3 43.20 30.11 42.92
CA LEU A 3 42.77 30.01 41.53
C LEU A 3 41.38 29.33 41.47
N LYS A 4 40.33 30.07 41.08
CA LYS A 4 39.00 29.54 40.84
C LYS A 4 38.96 29.01 39.42
N MET A 5 38.89 27.68 39.29
CA MET A 5 38.71 26.99 38.03
C MET A 5 37.22 27.08 37.66
N LEU A 6 36.90 27.82 36.59
CA LEU A 6 35.55 27.96 36.02
C LEU A 6 35.38 26.82 35.02
N VAL A 7 34.59 25.80 35.39
CA VAL A 7 34.21 24.73 34.48
C VAL A 7 32.99 25.23 33.69
N ALA A 8 33.21 25.57 32.42
CA ALA A 8 32.12 25.85 31.48
C ALA A 8 31.59 24.51 30.96
N MET A 9 30.44 24.08 31.45
CA MET A 9 29.68 23.00 30.80
C MET A 9 29.09 23.54 29.51
N LEU A 10 29.67 23.17 28.36
CA LEU A 10 28.98 23.26 27.08
C LEU A 10 27.90 22.18 27.06
N GLY A 11 26.65 22.59 27.24
CA GLY A 11 25.49 21.75 26.97
C GLY A 11 25.36 21.53 25.46
N LEU A 12 25.83 20.39 24.98
CA LEU A 12 25.53 19.93 23.63
C LEU A 12 24.08 19.45 23.61
N SER A 13 23.15 20.32 23.25
CA SER A 13 21.79 19.91 22.91
C SER A 13 21.86 19.20 21.53
N ALA A 14 22.05 17.89 21.56
CA ALA A 14 21.82 17.08 20.39
C ALA A 14 20.32 17.14 20.09
N SER A 15 19.93 17.90 19.10
CA SER A 15 18.63 17.73 18.46
C SER A 15 18.62 16.32 17.84
N VAL A 16 17.95 15.38 18.48
CA VAL A 16 17.63 14.09 17.87
C VAL A 16 16.64 14.42 16.77
N GLY A 17 17.15 14.71 15.58
CA GLY A 17 16.31 14.69 14.38
C GLY A 17 15.68 13.30 14.30
N ALA A 18 14.38 13.23 14.18
CA ALA A 18 13.71 11.96 13.93
C ALA A 18 14.38 11.33 12.69
N LEU A 19 15.07 10.22 12.89
CA LEU A 19 15.64 9.48 11.77
C LEU A 19 14.48 9.00 10.90
N ALA A 20 14.56 9.26 9.61
CA ALA A 20 13.62 8.72 8.65
C ALA A 20 13.65 7.18 8.75
N VAL A 21 12.50 6.58 8.99
CA VAL A 21 12.35 5.12 9.08
C VAL A 21 11.88 4.63 7.72
N PRO A 22 12.66 3.78 7.03
CA PRO A 22 12.24 3.21 5.76
C PRO A 22 10.91 2.47 5.90
N ILE A 23 10.04 2.59 4.90
CA ILE A 23 8.78 1.86 4.87
C ILE A 23 9.09 0.40 4.52
N ALA A 24 8.61 -0.52 5.34
CA ALA A 24 8.70 -1.94 5.06
C ALA A 24 7.85 -2.31 3.85
N VAL A 25 8.34 -3.21 3.01
CA VAL A 25 7.63 -3.65 1.80
C VAL A 25 6.57 -4.71 2.11
N GLU A 26 6.63 -5.32 3.28
CA GLU A 26 5.64 -6.25 3.81
C GLU A 26 5.18 -5.83 5.21
N ASN A 27 3.95 -6.15 5.53
CA ASN A 27 3.39 -5.97 6.86
C ASN A 27 3.89 -7.11 7.77
N PRO A 28 4.22 -6.83 9.02
CA PRO A 28 4.51 -7.90 9.96
C PRO A 28 3.23 -8.66 10.25
N ALA A 29 3.19 -9.93 9.99
CA ALA A 29 2.39 -10.83 10.59
C ALA A 29 1.34 -11.72 10.22
N ALA A 30 0.49 -12.06 11.13
CA ALA A 30 -0.56 -13.06 10.97
C ALA A 30 -1.69 -12.51 10.09
N PRO A 31 -2.32 -13.35 9.27
CA PRO A 31 -3.53 -12.96 8.54
C PRO A 31 -4.59 -12.38 9.47
N SER A 32 -5.24 -11.31 9.06
CA SER A 32 -6.36 -10.73 9.78
C SER A 32 -7.51 -11.73 9.88
N VAL A 33 -8.15 -11.81 11.03
CA VAL A 33 -9.37 -12.60 11.18
C VAL A 33 -10.51 -11.83 10.55
N ILE A 34 -11.10 -12.39 9.49
CA ILE A 34 -12.26 -11.80 8.83
C ILE A 34 -13.49 -11.97 9.73
N GLY A 35 -14.15 -10.87 10.03
CA GLY A 35 -15.36 -10.82 10.83
C GLY A 35 -16.60 -11.31 10.09
N SER A 36 -17.76 -11.13 10.71
CA SER A 36 -19.04 -11.52 10.11
C SER A 36 -19.74 -10.31 9.51
N SER A 37 -20.06 -10.39 8.25
CA SER A 37 -20.74 -9.34 7.49
C SER A 37 -22.24 -9.17 7.80
N GLY A 38 -22.77 -9.95 8.75
CA GLY A 38 -24.18 -9.81 9.13
C GLY A 38 -25.12 -10.02 7.95
N SER A 39 -25.79 -8.95 7.53
CA SER A 39 -26.71 -8.93 6.37
C SER A 39 -26.05 -8.48 5.07
N GLU A 40 -24.82 -8.04 5.12
CA GLU A 40 -24.05 -7.55 3.97
C GLU A 40 -23.38 -8.70 3.20
N PRO A 41 -22.98 -8.52 1.94
CA PRO A 41 -22.20 -9.52 1.23
C PRO A 41 -20.88 -9.78 1.93
N SER A 42 -20.55 -11.06 2.14
CA SER A 42 -19.27 -11.43 2.73
C SER A 42 -18.10 -11.07 1.80
N LEU A 43 -16.93 -10.82 2.37
CA LEU A 43 -15.72 -10.58 1.59
C LEU A 43 -15.41 -11.72 0.61
N GLN A 44 -15.71 -12.99 0.98
CA GLN A 44 -15.57 -14.10 0.04
C GLN A 44 -16.51 -13.97 -1.17
N SER A 45 -17.76 -13.55 -0.94
CA SER A 45 -18.72 -13.31 -2.03
C SER A 45 -18.26 -12.19 -2.97
N ILE A 46 -17.68 -11.13 -2.41
CA ILE A 46 -17.10 -10.03 -3.18
C ILE A 46 -15.91 -10.54 -4.00
N ALA A 47 -14.98 -11.27 -3.38
CA ALA A 47 -13.83 -11.84 -4.06
C ALA A 47 -14.25 -12.76 -5.22
N ASP A 48 -15.23 -13.62 -5.00
CA ASP A 48 -15.77 -14.55 -6.03
C ASP A 48 -16.46 -13.82 -7.19
N SER A 49 -17.02 -12.63 -6.94
CA SER A 49 -17.62 -11.81 -8.00
C SER A 49 -16.57 -11.25 -8.97
N VAL A 50 -15.33 -11.09 -8.51
CA VAL A 50 -14.22 -10.47 -9.27
C VAL A 50 -13.26 -11.51 -9.82
N PHE A 51 -12.98 -12.54 -9.02
CA PHE A 51 -12.04 -13.62 -9.28
C PHE A 51 -12.68 -14.96 -8.93
N PRO A 52 -13.60 -15.49 -9.76
CA PRO A 52 -14.42 -16.66 -9.42
C PRO A 52 -13.60 -17.87 -8.99
N GLY A 53 -13.68 -18.23 -7.70
CA GLY A 53 -13.00 -19.37 -7.11
C GLY A 53 -11.46 -19.28 -7.03
N ALA A 54 -10.89 -18.12 -7.35
CA ALA A 54 -9.43 -17.95 -7.35
C ALA A 54 -8.84 -17.55 -6.00
N ILE A 55 -9.66 -16.92 -5.13
CA ILE A 55 -9.21 -16.39 -3.84
C ILE A 55 -9.98 -17.06 -2.70
N ASN A 56 -9.26 -17.55 -1.70
CA ASN A 56 -9.82 -17.92 -0.41
C ASN A 56 -9.42 -16.85 0.62
N VAL A 57 -10.36 -16.02 1.02
CA VAL A 57 -10.10 -14.85 1.89
C VAL A 57 -9.60 -15.21 3.28
N ALA A 58 -9.86 -16.44 3.76
CA ALA A 58 -9.40 -16.89 5.07
C ALA A 58 -7.93 -17.35 5.07
N THR A 59 -7.37 -17.74 3.91
CA THR A 59 -6.07 -18.42 3.86
C THR A 59 -5.07 -17.84 2.87
N GLN A 60 -5.49 -16.92 2.00
CA GLN A 60 -4.65 -16.39 0.91
C GLN A 60 -4.38 -14.89 1.02
N GLN A 61 -4.47 -14.34 2.22
CA GLN A 61 -4.09 -12.95 2.46
C GLN A 61 -2.60 -12.76 2.20
N SER A 62 -2.27 -11.65 1.57
CA SER A 62 -0.88 -11.25 1.30
C SER A 62 -0.39 -10.26 2.35
N ALA A 63 0.86 -10.40 2.76
CA ALA A 63 1.54 -9.43 3.61
C ALA A 63 2.06 -8.20 2.84
N ALA A 64 1.97 -8.17 1.51
CA ALA A 64 2.52 -7.09 0.70
C ALA A 64 1.93 -5.72 1.08
N ALA A 65 2.80 -4.76 1.38
CA ALA A 65 2.45 -3.39 1.74
C ALA A 65 2.81 -2.38 0.63
N VAL A 66 3.83 -2.71 -0.16
CA VAL A 66 4.39 -1.88 -1.24
C VAL A 66 4.34 -2.63 -2.55
N PHE A 67 3.98 -1.93 -3.60
CA PHE A 67 3.76 -2.46 -4.93
C PHE A 67 4.59 -1.70 -5.97
N GLY A 68 4.82 -2.33 -7.10
CA GLY A 68 5.40 -1.72 -8.29
C GLY A 68 4.55 -2.02 -9.52
N SER A 69 4.67 -1.19 -10.54
CA SER A 69 4.06 -1.45 -11.84
C SER A 69 4.60 -2.75 -12.44
N ALA A 70 3.73 -3.60 -12.96
CA ALA A 70 4.11 -4.91 -13.49
C ALA A 70 4.89 -4.84 -14.80
N SER A 71 4.79 -3.73 -15.52
CA SER A 71 5.52 -3.49 -16.77
C SER A 71 6.18 -2.12 -16.73
N PRO A 72 7.48 -2.02 -17.04
CA PRO A 72 8.17 -0.73 -17.14
C PRO A 72 7.74 0.08 -18.37
N ASP A 73 7.10 -0.57 -19.36
CA ASP A 73 6.77 0.02 -20.64
C ASP A 73 5.30 0.43 -20.75
N PHE A 74 4.81 1.32 -19.87
CA PHE A 74 3.44 1.84 -19.90
C PHE A 74 2.36 0.95 -19.27
N ALA A 75 2.67 0.24 -18.19
CA ALA A 75 1.62 -0.46 -17.46
C ALA A 75 0.58 0.53 -16.94
N THR A 76 -0.57 0.50 -17.54
CA THR A 76 -1.74 1.18 -17.00
C THR A 76 -2.25 0.36 -15.83
N THR A 77 -1.99 0.82 -14.63
CA THR A 77 -2.62 0.28 -13.42
C THR A 77 -4.08 0.73 -13.44
N ILE A 78 -5.01 -0.19 -13.30
CA ILE A 78 -6.45 0.11 -13.37
C ILE A 78 -7.12 -0.25 -12.05
N PRO A 79 -7.24 0.68 -11.10
CA PRO A 79 -8.11 0.50 -9.95
C PRO A 79 -9.58 0.49 -10.37
N THR A 80 -10.30 -0.51 -9.94
CA THR A 80 -11.74 -0.64 -10.19
C THR A 80 -12.44 -0.86 -8.85
N LEU A 81 -13.31 0.05 -8.46
CA LEU A 81 -14.17 -0.14 -7.29
C LEU A 81 -15.13 -1.29 -7.57
N VAL A 82 -15.03 -2.36 -6.80
CA VAL A 82 -15.85 -3.56 -6.95
C VAL A 82 -17.12 -3.47 -6.13
N ALA A 83 -16.94 -3.06 -4.88
CA ALA A 83 -18.02 -2.99 -3.90
C ALA A 83 -17.75 -1.89 -2.88
N GLU A 84 -18.84 -1.29 -2.38
CA GLU A 84 -18.84 -0.32 -1.29
C GLU A 84 -20.16 -0.47 -0.54
N PHE A 85 -20.09 -0.81 0.75
CA PHE A 85 -21.25 -1.13 1.57
C PHE A 85 -21.39 -0.25 2.81
N THR A 86 -20.60 0.80 2.92
CA THR A 86 -20.59 1.67 4.09
C THR A 86 -21.64 2.78 4.01
N ALA A 87 -22.16 3.19 5.16
CA ALA A 87 -23.04 4.35 5.29
C ALA A 87 -22.38 5.68 4.88
N ASN A 88 -21.06 5.71 4.73
CA ASN A 88 -20.25 6.90 4.43
C ASN A 88 -19.85 7.03 2.96
N SER A 89 -20.37 6.16 2.08
CA SER A 89 -19.97 6.06 0.67
C SER A 89 -19.88 7.40 -0.08
N ALA A 90 -20.77 8.33 0.21
CA ALA A 90 -20.79 9.65 -0.44
C ALA A 90 -19.51 10.47 -0.22
N ASN A 91 -18.68 10.09 0.70
CA ASN A 91 -17.54 10.92 1.14
C ASN A 91 -16.22 10.12 1.27
N GLN A 92 -16.23 8.83 1.07
CA GLN A 92 -15.02 8.00 1.10
C GLN A 92 -14.12 8.29 -0.08
N SER A 93 -12.85 7.98 0.06
CA SER A 93 -11.93 8.04 -1.06
C SER A 93 -10.93 6.90 -1.03
N PHE A 94 -10.59 6.42 -2.22
CA PHE A 94 -9.49 5.51 -2.46
C PHE A 94 -8.37 6.26 -3.17
N GLY A 95 -7.12 5.96 -2.83
CA GLY A 95 -5.98 6.65 -3.41
C GLY A 95 -4.69 5.85 -3.38
N ILE A 96 -3.65 6.48 -3.88
CA ILE A 96 -2.30 5.95 -3.96
C ILE A 96 -1.35 6.82 -3.13
N TRP A 97 -0.39 6.18 -2.47
CA TRP A 97 0.68 6.87 -1.77
C TRP A 97 2.05 6.48 -2.33
N PHE A 98 3.00 7.42 -2.22
CA PHE A 98 4.40 7.27 -2.62
C PHE A 98 5.29 7.77 -1.49
N GLY A 99 6.44 7.15 -1.34
CA GLY A 99 7.47 7.53 -0.38
C GLY A 99 8.35 6.35 -0.01
N THR A 100 9.51 6.63 0.54
CA THR A 100 10.49 5.62 0.96
C THR A 100 10.68 5.57 2.47
N ASP A 101 10.11 6.54 3.17
CA ASP A 101 10.16 6.62 4.63
C ASP A 101 8.84 7.14 5.21
N THR A 102 8.59 6.82 6.47
CA THR A 102 7.33 7.12 7.15
C THR A 102 7.10 8.61 7.42
N SER A 103 8.11 9.45 7.32
CA SER A 103 8.01 10.89 7.59
C SER A 103 7.74 11.71 6.33
N SER A 104 7.88 11.12 5.14
CA SER A 104 7.81 11.83 3.87
C SER A 104 7.06 11.02 2.80
N ILE A 105 5.73 10.97 2.93
CA ILE A 105 4.87 10.38 1.91
C ILE A 105 4.09 11.44 1.14
N ALA A 106 3.76 11.15 -0.12
CA ALA A 106 2.80 11.89 -0.94
C ALA A 106 1.55 11.04 -1.15
N THR A 107 0.37 11.63 -1.06
CA THR A 107 -0.91 10.93 -1.25
C THR A 107 -1.73 11.61 -2.33
N TYR A 108 -2.33 10.80 -3.21
CA TYR A 108 -3.20 11.26 -4.29
C TYR A 108 -4.48 10.44 -4.28
N ASN A 109 -5.63 11.12 -4.16
CA ASN A 109 -6.92 10.46 -4.32
C ASN A 109 -7.08 10.02 -5.78
N ILE A 110 -7.66 8.85 -5.97
CA ILE A 110 -7.97 8.26 -7.28
C ILE A 110 -9.48 8.29 -7.50
N LEU A 111 -10.21 7.66 -6.58
CA LEU A 111 -11.67 7.68 -6.53
C LEU A 111 -12.11 8.53 -5.34
N LEU A 112 -13.07 9.39 -5.55
CA LEU A 112 -13.66 10.28 -4.55
C LEU A 112 -15.05 9.78 -4.16
N GLY A 113 -15.60 10.36 -3.12
CA GLY A 113 -16.93 10.02 -2.62
C GLY A 113 -18.00 10.07 -3.69
N GLY A 114 -18.94 9.13 -3.62
CA GLY A 114 -19.97 8.92 -4.62
C GLY A 114 -19.53 8.05 -5.80
N ALA A 115 -18.35 7.44 -5.77
CA ALA A 115 -18.01 6.36 -6.68
C ALA A 115 -18.99 5.22 -6.47
N VAL A 116 -19.46 4.62 -7.54
CA VAL A 116 -20.37 3.46 -7.52
C VAL A 116 -19.61 2.21 -7.93
N ALA A 117 -20.13 1.05 -7.57
CA ALA A 117 -19.58 -0.22 -8.02
C ALA A 117 -19.27 -0.19 -9.53
N HIS A 118 -18.14 -0.77 -9.93
CA HIS A 118 -17.58 -0.74 -11.29
C HIS A 118 -17.03 0.62 -11.76
N SER A 119 -16.93 1.64 -10.89
CA SER A 119 -16.13 2.83 -11.20
C SER A 119 -14.68 2.43 -11.43
N ASN A 120 -14.09 2.83 -12.55
CA ASN A 120 -12.71 2.50 -12.88
C ASN A 120 -11.96 3.69 -13.45
N VAL A 121 -10.64 3.70 -13.27
CA VAL A 121 -9.74 4.74 -13.76
C VAL A 121 -8.36 4.16 -14.02
N GLY A 122 -7.69 4.64 -15.05
CA GLY A 122 -6.31 4.25 -15.34
C GLY A 122 -5.31 5.12 -14.61
N LEU A 123 -4.22 4.52 -14.15
CA LEU A 123 -3.06 5.21 -13.62
C LEU A 123 -1.87 4.99 -14.55
N ASN A 124 -1.20 6.06 -14.93
CA ASN A 124 0.12 5.99 -15.55
C ASN A 124 1.13 6.57 -14.56
N ILE A 125 2.05 5.73 -14.10
CA ILE A 125 3.04 6.07 -13.09
C ILE A 125 4.42 6.01 -13.73
N THR A 126 5.09 7.15 -13.80
CA THR A 126 6.50 7.25 -14.21
C THR A 126 7.31 7.90 -13.10
N ALA A 127 8.63 7.89 -13.19
CA ALA A 127 9.46 8.54 -12.18
C ALA A 127 9.16 10.04 -12.13
N GLY A 128 8.68 10.50 -10.97
CA GLY A 128 8.32 11.89 -10.73
C GLY A 128 6.96 12.33 -11.25
N GLN A 129 6.16 11.44 -11.87
CA GLN A 129 4.85 11.83 -12.42
C GLN A 129 3.79 10.73 -12.27
N LEU A 130 2.61 11.13 -11.82
CA LEU A 130 1.38 10.33 -11.79
C LEU A 130 0.34 10.99 -12.69
N THR A 131 -0.21 10.24 -13.64
CA THR A 131 -1.37 10.66 -14.42
C THR A 131 -2.55 9.75 -14.07
N ILE A 132 -3.68 10.35 -13.66
CA ILE A 132 -4.95 9.68 -13.39
C ILE A 132 -5.91 10.04 -14.53
N GLY A 133 -6.47 9.04 -15.19
CA GLY A 133 -7.32 9.28 -16.34
C GLY A 133 -8.17 8.09 -16.76
N THR A 134 -9.07 8.33 -17.68
CA THR A 134 -10.06 7.35 -18.20
C THR A 134 -9.69 6.82 -19.58
N GLY A 135 -8.39 6.55 -19.84
CA GLY A 135 -7.96 5.88 -21.06
C GLY A 135 -8.12 6.72 -22.34
N GLY A 136 -7.93 8.04 -22.25
CA GLY A 136 -7.99 8.95 -23.42
C GLY A 136 -9.35 9.63 -23.63
N ALA A 137 -10.37 9.26 -22.89
CA ALA A 137 -11.61 10.03 -22.82
C ALA A 137 -11.44 11.25 -21.92
N ALA A 138 -12.22 12.30 -22.14
CA ALA A 138 -12.28 13.42 -21.20
C ALA A 138 -12.70 12.90 -19.83
N CYS A 139 -12.01 13.35 -18.77
CA CYS A 139 -12.39 12.97 -17.43
C CYS A 139 -13.83 13.40 -17.14
N PRO A 140 -14.70 12.48 -16.72
CA PRO A 140 -16.13 12.80 -16.52
C PRO A 140 -16.37 13.69 -15.28
N GLY A 141 -15.33 14.06 -14.53
CA GLY A 141 -15.46 14.75 -13.25
C GLY A 141 -15.64 13.76 -12.10
N LEU A 142 -16.29 14.19 -11.01
CA LEU A 142 -16.57 13.29 -9.88
C LEU A 142 -17.28 12.02 -10.34
N PRO A 143 -16.92 10.85 -9.79
CA PRO A 143 -16.04 10.62 -8.64
C PRO A 143 -14.55 10.46 -8.97
N TYR A 144 -14.11 10.76 -10.17
CA TYR A 144 -12.73 10.56 -10.60
C TYR A 144 -11.89 11.82 -10.35
N ASN A 145 -10.73 11.65 -9.75
CA ASN A 145 -9.76 12.74 -9.54
C ASN A 145 -8.71 12.76 -10.66
N CYS A 146 -9.17 12.95 -11.88
CA CYS A 146 -8.27 12.95 -13.04
C CYS A 146 -7.31 14.15 -13.02
N GLY A 147 -6.11 13.91 -13.50
CA GLY A 147 -5.08 14.94 -13.61
C GLY A 147 -3.69 14.35 -13.74
N THR A 148 -2.73 15.25 -13.93
CA THR A 148 -1.30 14.93 -13.91
C THR A 148 -0.65 15.64 -12.73
N PHE A 149 0.02 14.88 -11.90
CA PHE A 149 0.67 15.31 -10.67
C PHE A 149 2.18 15.07 -10.80
N ASN A 150 2.98 16.04 -10.39
CA ASN A 150 4.43 15.96 -10.42
C ASN A 150 4.97 16.06 -8.99
N ASP A 151 5.75 15.05 -8.58
CA ASP A 151 6.37 14.99 -7.26
C ASP A 151 7.56 14.02 -7.32
N ALA A 152 8.70 14.41 -6.79
CA ALA A 152 9.92 13.60 -6.81
C ALA A 152 9.77 12.25 -6.06
N ARG A 153 8.77 12.11 -5.18
CA ARG A 153 8.45 10.88 -4.46
C ARG A 153 7.72 9.86 -5.32
N ILE A 154 7.11 10.26 -6.43
CA ILE A 154 6.40 9.34 -7.33
C ILE A 154 7.40 8.38 -7.96
N ASN A 155 7.21 7.09 -7.66
CA ASN A 155 8.08 6.01 -8.11
C ASN A 155 7.23 4.83 -8.62
N PRO A 156 7.37 4.44 -9.89
CA PRO A 156 6.61 3.31 -10.45
C PRO A 156 6.99 1.96 -9.83
N ASN A 157 8.12 1.87 -9.13
CA ASN A 157 8.61 0.64 -8.52
C ASN A 157 8.33 0.54 -7.02
N ALA A 158 7.73 1.57 -6.40
CA ALA A 158 7.44 1.58 -4.97
C ALA A 158 6.29 2.55 -4.66
N PHE A 159 5.11 2.02 -4.46
CA PHE A 159 3.90 2.74 -4.05
C PHE A 159 2.98 1.79 -3.28
N GLY A 160 1.97 2.36 -2.62
CA GLY A 160 0.89 1.57 -2.04
C GLY A 160 -0.43 2.32 -2.17
N PHE A 161 -1.48 1.75 -1.60
CA PHE A 161 -2.82 2.32 -1.67
C PHE A 161 -3.30 2.76 -0.29
N PHE A 162 -4.29 3.61 -0.29
CA PHE A 162 -4.97 4.01 0.93
C PHE A 162 -6.48 4.14 0.73
N PHE A 163 -7.17 3.99 1.82
CA PHE A 163 -8.58 4.26 1.99
C PHE A 163 -8.76 5.37 3.03
N ARG A 164 -9.68 6.28 2.76
CA ARG A 164 -10.05 7.35 3.67
C ARG A 164 -11.54 7.35 3.88
N PRO A 165 -12.02 6.78 5.00
CA PRO A 165 -13.41 6.92 5.40
C PRO A 165 -13.68 8.37 5.79
N THR A 166 -14.86 8.86 5.50
CA THR A 166 -15.21 10.23 5.86
C THR A 166 -15.62 10.41 7.30
N GLY A 167 -15.39 11.62 7.75
CA GLY A 167 -15.76 12.08 9.08
C GLY A 167 -14.72 11.83 10.15
N SER A 168 -13.80 10.89 9.96
CA SER A 168 -12.74 10.60 10.94
C SER A 168 -11.44 11.38 10.73
N GLY A 169 -11.20 11.90 9.52
CA GLY A 169 -9.90 12.44 9.13
C GLY A 169 -8.79 11.37 9.02
N THR A 170 -9.13 10.12 9.32
CA THR A 170 -8.22 8.99 9.35
C THR A 170 -7.96 8.49 7.94
N THR A 171 -6.77 7.99 7.68
CA THR A 171 -6.38 7.38 6.41
C THR A 171 -5.76 6.02 6.72
N TYR A 172 -6.27 4.97 6.10
CA TYR A 172 -5.78 3.61 6.25
C TYR A 172 -4.96 3.21 5.04
N TYR A 173 -3.70 2.88 5.28
CA TYR A 173 -2.71 2.55 4.26
C TYR A 173 -2.56 1.04 4.11
N THR A 174 -2.14 0.59 2.95
CA THR A 174 -1.69 -0.81 2.76
C THR A 174 -0.50 -1.17 3.63
N SER A 175 0.20 -0.21 4.20
CA SER A 175 1.32 -0.38 5.12
C SER A 175 0.88 -0.19 6.57
N ASP A 176 1.00 -1.24 7.39
CA ASP A 176 0.74 -1.19 8.83
C ASP A 176 1.67 -0.21 9.55
N GLN A 177 2.90 -0.09 9.04
CA GLN A 177 3.86 0.87 9.59
C GLN A 177 3.38 2.31 9.41
N LEU A 178 2.77 2.65 8.27
CA LEU A 178 2.16 3.96 8.07
C LEU A 178 0.90 4.12 8.94
N ASN A 179 0.08 3.07 9.07
CA ASN A 179 -1.08 3.09 9.96
C ASN A 179 -0.66 3.37 11.41
N ALA A 180 0.39 2.73 11.90
CA ALA A 180 0.91 2.96 13.26
C ALA A 180 1.42 4.39 13.46
N VAL A 181 2.00 5.03 12.44
CA VAL A 181 2.49 6.41 12.51
C VAL A 181 1.37 7.43 12.41
N TYR A 182 0.46 7.26 11.47
CA TYR A 182 -0.59 8.24 11.19
C TYR A 182 -1.88 8.01 11.98
N ASN A 183 -2.08 6.80 12.55
CA ASN A 183 -3.25 6.43 13.36
C ASN A 183 -2.82 5.82 14.71
N PRO A 184 -2.01 6.50 15.55
CA PRO A 184 -1.41 5.91 16.74
C PRO A 184 -2.41 5.50 17.82
N GLY A 185 -3.66 5.83 17.69
CA GLY A 185 -4.75 5.45 18.60
C GLY A 185 -5.61 4.28 18.11
N ASP A 186 -5.36 3.77 16.91
CA ASP A 186 -6.08 2.61 16.40
C ASP A 186 -5.47 1.33 16.97
N ALA A 187 -6.25 0.58 17.74
CA ALA A 187 -5.82 -0.68 18.36
C ALA A 187 -5.55 -1.79 17.31
N ARG A 188 -6.04 -1.64 16.09
CA ARG A 188 -5.79 -2.50 14.94
C ARG A 188 -5.24 -1.67 13.81
N SER A 189 -3.97 -1.86 13.51
CA SER A 189 -3.32 -1.21 12.36
C SER A 189 -3.74 -1.83 11.02
N ASP A 190 -4.22 -3.07 11.04
CA ASP A 190 -4.61 -3.85 9.87
C ASP A 190 -6.05 -3.55 9.42
N ARG A 191 -6.26 -2.36 8.87
CA ARG A 191 -7.53 -1.91 8.28
C ARG A 191 -7.67 -2.26 6.81
N VAL A 192 -6.71 -3.00 6.28
CA VAL A 192 -6.63 -3.39 4.87
C VAL A 192 -6.20 -4.83 4.78
N VAL A 193 -6.89 -5.62 3.98
CA VAL A 193 -6.45 -6.94 3.57
C VAL A 193 -6.25 -6.96 2.06
N ALA A 194 -5.21 -7.65 1.60
CA ALA A 194 -4.84 -7.72 0.20
C ALA A 194 -4.78 -9.18 -0.27
N PHE A 195 -5.26 -9.42 -1.47
CA PHE A 195 -5.27 -10.74 -2.11
C PHE A 195 -4.76 -10.65 -3.53
N GLN A 196 -3.92 -11.59 -3.93
CA GLN A 196 -3.49 -11.72 -5.32
C GLN A 196 -4.27 -12.83 -6.01
N ASP A 197 -4.70 -12.59 -7.24
CA ASP A 197 -5.33 -13.60 -8.08
C ASP A 197 -4.26 -14.58 -8.60
N GLY A 198 -3.99 -15.61 -7.82
CA GLY A 198 -3.01 -16.65 -8.14
C GLY A 198 -1.61 -16.08 -8.41
N THR A 199 -1.11 -16.28 -9.63
CA THR A 199 0.20 -15.76 -10.07
C THR A 199 0.07 -14.56 -11.01
N THR A 200 -1.09 -13.94 -11.08
CA THR A 200 -1.35 -12.79 -11.95
C THR A 200 -0.83 -11.50 -11.32
N THR A 201 -0.94 -10.41 -12.08
CA THR A 201 -0.66 -9.05 -11.61
C THR A 201 -1.90 -8.33 -11.11
N ASN A 202 -2.97 -9.09 -10.81
CA ASN A 202 -4.26 -8.57 -10.37
C ASN A 202 -4.42 -8.77 -8.85
N TRP A 203 -4.94 -7.75 -8.20
CA TRP A 203 -5.09 -7.70 -6.76
C TRP A 203 -6.48 -7.25 -6.36
N LEU A 204 -6.96 -7.74 -5.22
CA LEU A 204 -8.11 -7.23 -4.50
C LEU A 204 -7.62 -6.63 -3.20
N PHE A 205 -7.95 -5.37 -2.97
CA PHE A 205 -7.77 -4.68 -1.69
C PHE A 205 -9.14 -4.50 -1.06
N ALA A 206 -9.26 -4.89 0.20
CA ALA A 206 -10.50 -4.79 0.95
C ALA A 206 -10.23 -4.04 2.26
N TYR A 207 -11.10 -3.09 2.57
CA TYR A 207 -10.91 -2.09 3.62
C TYR A 207 -12.04 -2.15 4.64
N GLU A 208 -11.68 -1.78 5.86
CA GLU A 208 -12.53 -1.73 7.03
C GLU A 208 -12.60 -0.32 7.61
N ASP A 209 -13.78 0.27 7.72
CA ASP A 209 -13.99 1.58 8.35
C ASP A 209 -14.65 1.50 9.73
N GLY A 210 -15.18 0.33 10.08
CA GLY A 210 -15.95 0.06 11.29
C GLY A 210 -15.22 -0.74 12.36
N THR A 211 -15.96 -1.61 13.01
CA THR A 211 -15.49 -2.42 14.14
C THR A 211 -15.79 -3.90 14.03
N ASP A 212 -16.47 -4.33 12.99
CA ASP A 212 -16.85 -5.72 12.75
C ASP A 212 -15.78 -6.50 11.97
N PHE A 213 -14.85 -5.79 11.33
CA PHE A 213 -13.68 -6.35 10.65
C PHE A 213 -14.02 -7.39 9.60
N ASP A 214 -15.09 -7.17 8.87
CA ASP A 214 -15.49 -8.03 7.77
C ASP A 214 -14.88 -7.61 6.43
N TYR A 215 -14.22 -6.42 6.39
CA TYR A 215 -13.46 -5.86 5.26
C TYR A 215 -14.29 -5.73 3.98
N ASN A 216 -15.55 -5.46 4.10
CA ASN A 216 -16.43 -5.30 2.96
C ASN A 216 -16.85 -3.83 2.71
N ASP A 217 -16.44 -2.89 3.58
CA ASP A 217 -16.79 -1.48 3.48
C ASP A 217 -16.35 -0.86 2.15
N MET A 218 -15.16 -1.21 1.68
CA MET A 218 -14.70 -0.87 0.34
C MET A 218 -13.80 -1.98 -0.20
N ALA A 219 -14.11 -2.48 -1.39
CA ALA A 219 -13.28 -3.44 -2.11
C ALA A 219 -12.87 -2.89 -3.48
N VAL A 220 -11.57 -2.88 -3.74
CA VAL A 220 -11.00 -2.33 -4.98
C VAL A 220 -10.12 -3.37 -5.65
N LYS A 221 -10.46 -3.71 -6.90
CA LYS A 221 -9.59 -4.47 -7.78
C LYS A 221 -8.56 -3.54 -8.41
N VAL A 222 -7.30 -3.95 -8.38
CA VAL A 222 -6.20 -3.25 -9.04
C VAL A 222 -5.47 -4.21 -9.95
N GLU A 223 -5.23 -3.80 -11.19
CA GLU A 223 -4.55 -4.62 -12.20
C GLU A 223 -3.14 -4.08 -12.49
N SER A 224 -2.29 -4.93 -13.04
CA SER A 224 -0.96 -4.58 -13.54
C SER A 224 0.00 -4.08 -12.47
N ILE A 225 -0.05 -4.69 -11.28
CA ILE A 225 0.91 -4.43 -10.20
C ILE A 225 1.52 -5.73 -9.66
N ASN A 226 2.73 -5.62 -9.13
CA ASN A 226 3.42 -6.70 -8.41
C ASN A 226 3.76 -6.23 -6.99
N ALA A 227 3.72 -7.15 -6.03
CA ALA A 227 4.34 -6.90 -4.73
C ALA A 227 5.84 -6.67 -4.89
N VAL A 228 6.39 -5.70 -4.17
CA VAL A 228 7.84 -5.46 -4.14
C VAL A 228 8.47 -6.47 -3.19
N PRO A 229 9.39 -7.31 -3.66
CA PRO A 229 10.08 -8.28 -2.78
C PRO A 229 10.96 -7.57 -1.76
N GLU A 230 11.08 -8.17 -0.57
CA GLU A 230 11.98 -7.66 0.46
C GLU A 230 13.43 -7.59 -0.03
N PRO A 231 14.18 -6.54 0.36
CA PRO A 231 15.61 -6.42 0.04
C PRO A 231 16.41 -7.63 0.54
N GLU A 232 15.98 -8.27 1.64
CA GLU A 232 16.59 -9.47 2.19
C GLU A 232 16.50 -10.68 1.23
N THR A 233 15.40 -10.78 0.49
CA THR A 233 15.22 -11.84 -0.52
C THR A 233 16.29 -11.75 -1.60
N TYR A 234 16.60 -10.54 -2.09
CA TYR A 234 17.69 -10.32 -3.04
C TYR A 234 19.06 -10.61 -2.42
N ALA A 235 19.28 -10.20 -1.17
CA ALA A 235 20.52 -10.46 -0.45
C ALA A 235 20.75 -11.97 -0.27
N LEU A 236 19.75 -12.74 0.13
CA LEU A 236 19.82 -14.20 0.27
C LEU A 236 20.06 -14.88 -1.08
N MET A 237 19.41 -14.44 -2.15
CA MET A 237 19.64 -14.96 -3.50
C MET A 237 21.08 -14.72 -3.96
N LEU A 238 21.60 -13.51 -3.78
CA LEU A 238 23.00 -13.17 -4.13
C LEU A 238 23.99 -13.94 -3.27
N ALA A 239 23.73 -14.11 -1.97
CA ALA A 239 24.55 -14.92 -1.08
C ALA A 239 24.56 -16.38 -1.53
N GLY A 240 23.41 -16.96 -1.88
CA GLY A 240 23.29 -18.32 -2.41
C GLY A 240 24.07 -18.51 -3.71
N LEU A 241 23.94 -17.58 -4.65
CA LEU A 241 24.72 -17.58 -5.90
C LEU A 241 26.22 -17.46 -5.64
N GLY A 242 26.62 -16.61 -4.68
CA GLY A 242 28.01 -16.46 -4.25
C GLY A 242 28.60 -17.76 -3.70
N VAL A 243 27.88 -18.46 -2.84
CA VAL A 243 28.30 -19.77 -2.29
C VAL A 243 28.42 -20.82 -3.41
N MET A 244 27.44 -20.89 -4.31
CA MET A 244 27.49 -21.82 -5.44
C MET A 244 28.69 -21.53 -6.35
N GLY A 245 28.98 -20.28 -6.67
CA GLY A 245 30.13 -19.85 -7.45
C GLY A 245 31.47 -20.23 -6.79
N PHE A 246 31.55 -20.05 -5.46
CA PHE A 246 32.73 -20.44 -4.69
C PHE A 246 32.98 -21.95 -4.73
N ILE A 247 31.93 -22.76 -4.54
CA ILE A 247 32.03 -24.23 -4.62
C ILE A 247 32.43 -24.69 -6.01
N ALA A 248 31.85 -24.11 -7.07
CA ALA A 248 32.17 -24.44 -8.46
C ALA A 248 33.64 -24.13 -8.77
N ARG A 249 34.17 -22.99 -8.32
CA ARG A 249 35.57 -22.60 -8.46
C ARG A 249 36.50 -23.58 -7.75
N ARG A 250 36.18 -24.00 -6.52
CA ARG A 250 36.98 -24.95 -5.73
C ARG A 250 37.04 -26.34 -6.38
N ARG A 251 35.98 -26.78 -7.07
CA ARG A 251 35.96 -28.06 -7.81
C ARG A 251 36.82 -28.04 -9.07
N ARG A 252 36.98 -26.88 -9.74
CA ARG A 252 37.83 -26.72 -10.91
C ARG A 252 39.34 -26.69 -10.60
N SER A 253 39.70 -26.37 -9.36
CA SER A 253 41.09 -26.26 -8.92
C SER A 253 41.66 -27.57 -8.33
N ARG A 254 40.88 -28.63 -8.35
CA ARG A 254 41.30 -30.02 -8.05
C ARG A 254 41.27 -30.88 -9.29
#